data_188a5e9ed68c10fef4e56d76e8eefde4
#
_entry.id   188a5e9ed68c10fef4e56d76e8eefde4
#
_cell.length_a   1.000
_cell.length_b   1.000
_cell.length_c   1.000
_cell.angle_alpha   90.00
_cell.angle_beta   90.00
_cell.angle_gamma   90.00
#
_symmetry.space_group_name_H-M   'P 1'
#
loop_
_entity.id
_entity.type
_entity.pdbx_description
1 polymer ?
#
loop_
_entity_poly.entity_id
_entity_poly.type
_entity_poly.pdbx_seq_one_letter_code
_entity_poly.pdbx_strand_id
1 'polypeptide(L)'
;MRSIKYIAFAFGTTAFILSGCSDSFLDKTPDERVEINTPTKCVKLLNTAYPEGSYGWVCEISSDNIADNNAPHYPSNPNAKQILTHYNLGTYDRTDDEMYRFEPGVSSTSQDSPSFLWNTFYNSVHAANYVLEAINDGKVNSDGSGYDLKVAAAEAKLIRAYDHFILVNVFSQAYKDPEASKKDIGVPYVTVPETNTGVKYDRGNVAEVYDKIQQDLEEGLAGISDANYRTAPKYHFNVNAAHAFAARFYLFKRDYKKVIEHANAVLGTDSATIYSQLMDWAPFDSCSSSGDYAKVWQDFNSSNNLMIMGTYSNIMRHALGYRFALVGQPARDVIFHSSPMWQSYAANPSCLVGGYLFWTGEDYGYTAGKIAERFQY
;
A
#
# COMPACT_ATOMS: atom_id res chain seq x y z
N MET A 1 32.18 36.58 -65.28
CA MET A 1 32.39 35.19 -64.74
C MET A 1 32.36 35.03 -63.21
N ARG A 2 32.47 36.09 -62.42
CA ARG A 2 32.38 35.98 -60.97
C ARG A 2 30.93 35.82 -60.44
N SER A 3 29.93 36.38 -61.06
CA SER A 3 28.53 36.35 -60.70
C SER A 3 27.87 34.97 -60.82
N ILE A 4 28.27 34.14 -61.77
CA ILE A 4 27.71 32.80 -61.99
C ILE A 4 28.12 31.80 -60.94
N LYS A 5 29.31 31.98 -60.35
CA LYS A 5 29.79 31.09 -59.27
C LYS A 5 28.98 31.26 -57.94
N TYR A 6 28.50 32.48 -57.67
CA TYR A 6 27.68 32.71 -56.47
C TYR A 6 26.25 32.24 -56.65
N ILE A 7 25.69 32.26 -57.83
CA ILE A 7 24.35 31.73 -58.11
C ILE A 7 24.34 30.23 -58.03
N ALA A 8 25.37 29.53 -58.54
CA ALA A 8 25.48 28.07 -58.41
C ALA A 8 25.68 27.60 -56.93
N PHE A 9 26.39 28.41 -56.10
CA PHE A 9 26.57 28.10 -54.74
C PHE A 9 25.30 28.33 -53.92
N ALA A 10 24.51 29.38 -54.21
CA ALA A 10 23.22 29.64 -53.55
C ALA A 10 22.17 28.59 -53.88
N PHE A 11 22.14 28.06 -55.14
CA PHE A 11 21.24 26.99 -55.54
C PHE A 11 21.62 25.63 -54.92
N GLY A 12 22.91 25.35 -54.73
CA GLY A 12 23.41 24.14 -54.08
C GLY A 12 23.10 24.07 -52.60
N THR A 13 23.18 25.20 -51.88
CA THR A 13 22.84 25.28 -50.46
C THR A 13 21.34 25.22 -50.19
N THR A 14 20.50 25.74 -51.07
CA THR A 14 19.04 25.67 -50.93
C THR A 14 18.50 24.25 -51.20
N ALA A 15 19.15 23.47 -52.06
CA ALA A 15 18.77 22.08 -52.32
C ALA A 15 19.11 21.14 -51.14
N PHE A 16 20.13 21.47 -50.31
CA PHE A 16 20.50 20.70 -49.13
C PHE A 16 19.57 20.93 -47.92
N ILE A 17 18.85 22.04 -47.87
CA ILE A 17 17.96 22.39 -46.77
C ILE A 17 16.57 21.70 -46.93
N LEU A 18 16.23 21.26 -48.16
CA LEU A 18 14.93 20.63 -48.46
C LEU A 18 14.92 19.09 -48.35
N SER A 19 16.08 18.46 -48.09
CA SER A 19 16.17 17.00 -47.97
C SER A 19 16.10 16.49 -46.50
N GLY A 20 15.70 17.33 -45.56
CA GLY A 20 15.81 17.08 -44.14
C GLY A 20 14.58 16.50 -43.43
N CYS A 21 13.50 16.21 -44.14
CA CYS A 21 12.36 15.51 -43.53
C CYS A 21 12.05 14.26 -44.33
N SER A 22 12.59 13.14 -43.94
CA SER A 22 12.05 11.86 -44.41
C SER A 22 10.68 11.66 -43.72
N ASP A 23 9.67 11.21 -44.46
CA ASP A 23 8.33 10.91 -43.91
C ASP A 23 8.40 9.98 -42.69
N SER A 24 9.43 9.16 -42.60
CA SER A 24 9.70 8.29 -41.43
C SER A 24 10.01 9.02 -40.13
N PHE A 25 10.33 10.33 -40.17
CA PHE A 25 10.48 11.13 -38.93
C PHE A 25 9.11 11.63 -38.41
N LEU A 26 8.17 11.85 -39.32
CA LEU A 26 6.80 12.25 -38.99
C LEU A 26 5.92 11.05 -38.62
N ASP A 27 6.31 9.84 -39.00
CA ASP A 27 5.64 8.59 -38.62
C ASP A 27 5.98 8.13 -37.21
N LYS A 28 7.00 8.70 -36.57
CA LYS A 28 7.22 8.49 -35.15
C LYS A 28 6.20 9.33 -34.39
N THR A 29 5.25 8.63 -33.76
CA THR A 29 4.36 9.27 -32.77
C THR A 29 5.21 10.09 -31.81
N PRO A 30 4.89 11.38 -31.55
CA PRO A 30 5.64 12.23 -30.62
C PRO A 30 5.61 11.73 -29.20
N ASP A 31 4.88 10.66 -28.94
CA ASP A 31 4.63 10.07 -27.64
C ASP A 31 5.49 8.81 -27.48
N GLU A 32 6.56 8.90 -26.70
CA GLU A 32 7.43 7.77 -26.35
C GLU A 32 6.75 6.77 -25.40
N ARG A 33 5.46 6.93 -25.12
CA ARG A 33 4.72 5.96 -24.30
C ARG A 33 4.75 4.59 -24.98
N VAL A 34 5.17 3.60 -24.22
CA VAL A 34 5.22 2.22 -24.71
C VAL A 34 3.79 1.73 -24.92
N GLU A 35 3.40 1.51 -26.18
CA GLU A 35 2.10 0.87 -26.46
C GLU A 35 2.00 -0.50 -25.79
N ILE A 36 0.91 -0.73 -25.09
CA ILE A 36 0.61 -2.02 -24.46
C ILE A 36 -0.05 -2.91 -25.52
N ASN A 37 0.74 -3.52 -26.35
CA ASN A 37 0.28 -4.28 -27.52
C ASN A 37 0.74 -5.75 -27.56
N THR A 38 1.35 -6.24 -26.45
CA THR A 38 1.72 -7.66 -26.30
C THR A 38 1.45 -8.18 -24.88
N PRO A 39 1.21 -9.49 -24.69
CA PRO A 39 1.03 -10.08 -23.38
C PRO A 39 2.19 -9.82 -22.42
N THR A 40 3.43 -9.88 -22.91
CA THR A 40 4.63 -9.53 -22.12
C THR A 40 4.58 -8.10 -21.59
N LYS A 41 4.10 -7.14 -22.38
CA LYS A 41 3.99 -5.74 -21.93
C LYS A 41 2.87 -5.55 -20.91
N CYS A 42 1.74 -6.26 -21.08
CA CYS A 42 0.66 -6.28 -20.08
C CYS A 42 1.20 -6.77 -18.72
N VAL A 43 1.85 -7.93 -18.69
CA VAL A 43 2.40 -8.50 -17.47
C VAL A 43 3.51 -7.63 -16.87
N LYS A 44 4.38 -7.04 -17.69
CA LYS A 44 5.41 -6.11 -17.20
C LYS A 44 4.82 -4.85 -16.58
N LEU A 45 3.73 -4.32 -17.14
CA LEU A 45 3.05 -3.17 -16.54
C LEU A 45 2.38 -3.54 -15.22
N LEU A 46 1.77 -4.74 -15.10
CA LEU A 46 1.19 -5.22 -13.86
C LEU A 46 2.23 -5.41 -12.74
N ASN A 47 3.49 -5.73 -13.07
CA ASN A 47 4.56 -5.77 -12.07
C ASN A 47 4.77 -4.42 -11.35
N THR A 48 4.41 -3.32 -11.99
CA THR A 48 4.52 -1.96 -11.44
C THR A 48 3.16 -1.36 -11.06
N ALA A 49 2.08 -2.12 -11.23
CA ALA A 49 0.72 -1.68 -10.97
C ALA A 49 0.26 -1.95 -9.52
N TYR A 50 1.20 -2.00 -8.59
CA TYR A 50 0.90 -2.10 -7.15
C TYR A 50 1.25 -0.77 -6.48
N PRO A 51 0.48 -0.34 -5.46
CA PRO A 51 0.72 0.95 -4.83
C PRO A 51 2.06 0.97 -4.11
N GLU A 52 2.86 2.00 -4.38
CA GLU A 52 4.15 2.21 -3.72
C GLU A 52 4.02 2.85 -2.33
N GLY A 53 2.87 3.44 -2.00
CA GLY A 53 2.61 4.06 -0.70
C GLY A 53 2.00 3.10 0.31
N SER A 54 2.46 3.19 1.55
CA SER A 54 1.85 2.49 2.68
C SER A 54 0.75 3.31 3.32
N TYR A 55 -0.39 2.70 3.62
CA TYR A 55 -1.44 3.31 4.42
C TYR A 55 -1.21 3.14 5.94
N GLY A 56 -0.17 2.40 6.32
CA GLY A 56 0.09 2.04 7.71
C GLY A 56 0.18 3.25 8.62
N TRP A 57 1.05 4.23 8.32
CA TRP A 57 1.21 5.39 9.19
C TRP A 57 -0.04 6.28 9.27
N VAL A 58 -0.69 6.53 8.15
CA VAL A 58 -1.94 7.32 8.12
C VAL A 58 -3.01 6.70 9.01
N CYS A 59 -3.13 5.37 8.99
CA CYS A 59 -4.09 4.65 9.84
C CYS A 59 -3.66 4.62 11.31
N GLU A 60 -2.38 4.35 11.60
CA GLU A 60 -1.89 4.24 12.97
C GLU A 60 -1.96 5.58 13.71
N ILE A 61 -1.49 6.67 13.10
CA ILE A 61 -1.52 7.99 13.76
C ILE A 61 -2.94 8.51 13.99
N SER A 62 -3.91 8.01 13.23
CA SER A 62 -5.33 8.35 13.37
C SER A 62 -6.09 7.37 14.27
N SER A 63 -5.39 6.45 14.94
CA SER A 63 -5.97 5.42 15.81
C SER A 63 -5.65 5.65 17.28
N ASP A 64 -6.29 4.88 18.15
CA ASP A 64 -6.04 4.88 19.60
C ASP A 64 -4.68 4.26 19.98
N ASN A 65 -3.94 3.70 19.01
CA ASN A 65 -2.63 3.11 19.25
C ASN A 65 -1.53 4.16 19.45
N ILE A 66 -1.75 5.39 18.98
CA ILE A 66 -0.79 6.50 19.09
C ILE A 66 -1.27 7.51 20.11
N ALA A 67 -0.39 7.90 21.02
CA ALA A 67 -0.63 8.95 22.00
C ALA A 67 0.27 10.17 21.75
N ASP A 68 -0.19 11.35 22.17
CA ASP A 68 0.64 12.56 22.19
C ASP A 68 1.58 12.52 23.40
N ASN A 69 2.86 12.26 23.16
CA ASN A 69 3.88 12.20 24.23
C ASN A 69 4.14 13.56 24.93
N ASN A 70 3.65 14.65 24.37
CA ASN A 70 3.66 15.96 25.04
C ASN A 70 2.42 16.18 25.92
N ALA A 71 1.43 15.28 25.88
CA ALA A 71 0.28 15.34 26.78
C ALA A 71 0.70 15.04 28.23
N PRO A 72 0.04 15.63 29.23
CA PRO A 72 0.30 15.31 30.63
C PRO A 72 0.04 13.83 30.92
N HIS A 73 1.03 13.12 31.44
CA HIS A 73 0.86 11.76 31.92
C HIS A 73 0.36 11.75 33.37
N TYR A 74 -0.72 11.04 33.61
CA TYR A 74 -1.22 10.76 34.93
C TYR A 74 -0.83 9.33 35.32
N PRO A 75 -0.05 9.13 36.41
CA PRO A 75 0.29 7.77 36.83
C PRO A 75 -0.98 6.98 37.12
N SER A 76 -1.03 5.72 36.69
CA SER A 76 -2.14 4.80 36.94
C SER A 76 -2.26 4.47 38.45
N ASN A 77 -1.18 4.69 39.22
CA ASN A 77 -1.16 4.52 40.67
C ASN A 77 -1.62 5.81 41.34
N PRO A 78 -2.79 5.83 42.00
CA PRO A 78 -3.30 7.02 42.67
C PRO A 78 -2.42 7.52 43.82
N ASN A 79 -1.46 6.71 44.29
CA ASN A 79 -0.49 7.08 45.31
C ASN A 79 0.85 7.55 44.75
N ALA A 80 1.06 7.49 43.45
CA ALA A 80 2.26 8.01 42.82
C ALA A 80 2.22 9.55 42.81
N LYS A 81 3.33 10.19 43.15
CA LYS A 81 3.45 11.65 42.99
C LYS A 81 3.25 11.97 41.49
N GLN A 82 2.35 12.89 41.21
CA GLN A 82 2.05 13.36 39.87
C GLN A 82 3.31 14.00 39.31
N ILE A 83 3.99 13.29 38.43
CA ILE A 83 5.08 13.85 37.64
C ILE A 83 4.45 14.31 36.33
N LEU A 84 4.23 15.61 36.22
CA LEU A 84 3.93 16.26 34.95
C LEU A 84 5.25 16.34 34.16
N THR A 85 5.61 15.27 33.50
CA THR A 85 6.71 15.32 32.52
C THR A 85 6.15 15.93 31.26
N HIS A 86 6.33 17.22 31.12
CA HIS A 86 6.09 17.90 29.84
C HIS A 86 7.32 17.69 28.96
N TYR A 87 7.20 16.79 28.01
CA TYR A 87 8.17 16.69 26.93
C TYR A 87 7.82 17.76 25.88
N ASN A 88 8.79 18.45 25.36
CA ASN A 88 8.63 19.33 24.21
C ASN A 88 9.25 18.64 22.99
N LEU A 89 8.68 17.49 22.63
CA LEU A 89 9.12 16.67 21.51
C LEU A 89 8.58 17.30 20.21
N GLY A 90 9.43 17.37 19.20
CA GLY A 90 9.03 17.72 17.84
C GLY A 90 8.30 16.56 17.15
N THR A 91 7.59 16.86 16.08
CA THR A 91 7.11 15.86 15.12
C THR A 91 8.22 15.56 14.11
N TYR A 92 8.22 14.34 13.54
CA TYR A 92 9.12 14.02 12.42
C TYR A 92 8.73 14.83 11.18
N ASP A 93 7.44 14.89 10.87
CA ASP A 93 6.87 15.69 9.81
C ASP A 93 5.69 16.50 10.38
N ARG A 94 5.46 17.70 9.87
CA ARG A 94 4.31 18.54 10.24
C ARG A 94 2.97 17.82 9.99
N THR A 95 2.93 16.99 8.98
CA THR A 95 1.79 16.17 8.63
C THR A 95 1.32 15.28 9.77
N ASP A 96 2.22 14.85 10.65
CA ASP A 96 1.88 14.03 11.83
C ASP A 96 0.94 14.78 12.77
N ASP A 97 1.23 16.07 13.04
CA ASP A 97 0.39 16.90 13.92
C ASP A 97 -0.99 17.17 13.28
N GLU A 98 -1.00 17.44 11.96
CA GLU A 98 -2.22 17.67 11.19
C GLU A 98 -3.10 16.42 11.14
N MET A 99 -2.53 15.22 10.91
CA MET A 99 -3.26 13.95 10.90
C MET A 99 -3.77 13.56 12.30
N TYR A 100 -2.93 13.68 13.32
CA TYR A 100 -3.32 13.35 14.70
C TYR A 100 -4.49 14.21 15.19
N ARG A 101 -4.54 15.48 14.77
CA ARG A 101 -5.63 16.40 15.12
C ARG A 101 -6.82 16.33 14.19
N PHE A 102 -6.80 15.47 13.17
CA PHE A 102 -7.82 15.39 12.13
C PHE A 102 -8.09 16.74 11.46
N GLU A 103 -7.02 17.51 11.20
CA GLU A 103 -7.16 18.83 10.56
C GLU A 103 -7.65 18.67 9.10
N PRO A 104 -8.61 19.48 8.65
CA PRO A 104 -9.05 19.45 7.27
C PRO A 104 -7.96 20.01 6.36
N GLY A 105 -7.59 19.26 5.32
CA GLY A 105 -6.63 19.73 4.32
C GLY A 105 -5.18 19.64 4.78
N VAL A 106 -4.68 18.42 4.94
CA VAL A 106 -3.27 18.16 5.19
C VAL A 106 -2.41 18.74 4.06
N SER A 107 -1.44 19.57 4.41
CA SER A 107 -0.71 20.43 3.46
C SER A 107 0.46 19.74 2.77
N SER A 108 0.94 18.60 3.28
CA SER A 108 2.15 17.94 2.80
C SER A 108 1.86 16.91 1.72
N THR A 109 2.81 16.75 0.78
CA THR A 109 2.86 15.67 -0.21
C THR A 109 4.01 14.71 0.07
N SER A 110 4.62 14.81 1.26
CA SER A 110 5.71 13.94 1.69
C SER A 110 5.24 12.49 1.80
N GLN A 111 6.21 11.58 1.79
CA GLN A 111 5.98 10.16 2.02
C GLN A 111 5.19 9.95 3.33
N ASP A 112 4.24 9.01 3.32
CA ASP A 112 3.28 8.72 4.40
C ASP A 112 2.25 9.84 4.67
N SER A 113 2.15 10.87 3.81
CA SER A 113 1.03 11.83 3.87
C SER A 113 -0.23 11.28 3.18
N PRO A 114 -1.42 11.78 3.53
CA PRO A 114 -2.66 11.43 2.82
C PRO A 114 -2.60 11.71 1.31
N SER A 115 -1.95 12.81 0.90
CA SER A 115 -1.78 13.14 -0.53
C SER A 115 -0.87 12.16 -1.25
N PHE A 116 0.22 11.72 -0.61
CA PHE A 116 1.11 10.70 -1.18
C PHE A 116 0.36 9.37 -1.34
N LEU A 117 -0.38 8.96 -0.30
CA LEU A 117 -1.20 7.76 -0.35
C LEU A 117 -2.22 7.80 -1.49
N TRP A 118 -2.99 8.89 -1.59
CA TRP A 118 -3.96 9.10 -2.66
C TRP A 118 -3.33 8.93 -4.05
N ASN A 119 -2.22 9.62 -4.29
CA ASN A 119 -1.56 9.60 -5.58
C ASN A 119 -1.00 8.23 -5.95
N THR A 120 -0.35 7.53 -5.01
CA THR A 120 0.25 6.22 -5.30
C THR A 120 -0.79 5.15 -5.60
N PHE A 121 -1.94 5.17 -4.91
CA PHE A 121 -3.03 4.24 -5.19
C PHE A 121 -3.73 4.54 -6.51
N TYR A 122 -3.99 5.81 -6.85
CA TYR A 122 -4.56 6.13 -8.17
C TYR A 122 -3.57 5.90 -9.32
N ASN A 123 -2.25 6.02 -9.11
CA ASN A 123 -1.26 5.61 -10.10
C ASN A 123 -1.31 4.10 -10.38
N SER A 124 -1.51 3.29 -9.36
CA SER A 124 -1.73 1.84 -9.46
C SER A 124 -3.02 1.54 -10.25
N VAL A 125 -4.14 2.16 -9.89
CA VAL A 125 -5.41 2.09 -10.64
C VAL A 125 -5.22 2.45 -12.11
N HIS A 126 -4.46 3.50 -12.38
CA HIS A 126 -4.18 3.94 -13.74
C HIS A 126 -3.43 2.88 -14.57
N ALA A 127 -2.38 2.28 -13.99
CA ALA A 127 -1.64 1.20 -14.63
C ALA A 127 -2.52 -0.03 -14.92
N ALA A 128 -3.37 -0.43 -13.95
CA ALA A 128 -4.33 -1.51 -14.14
C ALA A 128 -5.34 -1.21 -15.26
N ASN A 129 -5.83 0.03 -15.32
CA ASN A 129 -6.76 0.47 -16.36
C ASN A 129 -6.13 0.44 -17.77
N TYR A 130 -4.84 0.78 -17.92
CA TYR A 130 -4.16 0.66 -19.22
C TYR A 130 -4.11 -0.78 -19.71
N VAL A 131 -3.84 -1.74 -18.84
CA VAL A 131 -3.85 -3.16 -19.19
C VAL A 131 -5.24 -3.61 -19.61
N LEU A 132 -6.27 -3.23 -18.83
CA LEU A 132 -7.66 -3.58 -19.14
C LEU A 132 -8.13 -2.97 -20.45
N GLU A 133 -7.82 -1.70 -20.73
CA GLU A 133 -8.17 -1.05 -21.98
C GLU A 133 -7.50 -1.74 -23.16
N ALA A 134 -6.18 -2.01 -23.10
CA ALA A 134 -5.45 -2.66 -24.18
C ALA A 134 -6.01 -4.06 -24.52
N ILE A 135 -6.40 -4.83 -23.51
CA ILE A 135 -7.00 -6.15 -23.68
C ILE A 135 -8.43 -6.04 -24.25
N ASN A 136 -9.26 -5.15 -23.73
CA ASN A 136 -10.64 -4.97 -24.12
C ASN A 136 -10.77 -4.42 -25.56
N ASP A 137 -9.86 -3.54 -25.96
CA ASP A 137 -9.81 -2.97 -27.32
C ASP A 137 -9.22 -3.95 -28.37
N GLY A 138 -8.78 -5.13 -27.94
CA GLY A 138 -8.18 -6.11 -28.86
C GLY A 138 -6.84 -5.66 -29.44
N LYS A 139 -6.14 -4.73 -28.77
CA LYS A 139 -4.85 -4.19 -29.20
C LYS A 139 -3.67 -5.15 -28.95
N VAL A 140 -3.88 -6.17 -28.11
CA VAL A 140 -2.82 -7.07 -27.66
C VAL A 140 -2.67 -8.26 -28.60
N ASN A 141 -1.54 -8.31 -29.28
CA ASN A 141 -1.18 -9.39 -30.20
C ASN A 141 -0.26 -10.41 -29.54
N SER A 142 -0.40 -11.69 -29.90
CA SER A 142 0.47 -12.76 -29.37
C SER A 142 1.95 -12.47 -29.69
N ASP A 143 2.79 -12.64 -28.67
CA ASP A 143 4.25 -12.48 -28.76
C ASP A 143 5.00 -13.82 -28.49
N GLY A 144 4.27 -14.92 -28.37
CA GLY A 144 4.84 -16.24 -28.10
C GLY A 144 5.30 -16.44 -26.64
N SER A 145 5.06 -15.48 -25.74
CA SER A 145 5.48 -15.56 -24.33
C SER A 145 4.76 -16.63 -23.52
N GLY A 146 3.57 -17.05 -23.95
CA GLY A 146 2.72 -17.98 -23.24
C GLY A 146 1.96 -17.38 -22.06
N TYR A 147 1.99 -16.06 -21.87
CA TYR A 147 1.15 -15.39 -20.88
C TYR A 147 -0.33 -15.43 -21.27
N ASP A 148 -1.18 -15.71 -20.30
CA ASP A 148 -2.63 -15.69 -20.46
C ASP A 148 -3.20 -14.29 -20.18
N LEU A 149 -3.82 -13.69 -21.20
CA LEU A 149 -4.44 -12.35 -21.09
C LEU A 149 -5.67 -12.35 -20.18
N LYS A 150 -6.37 -13.47 -20.03
CA LYS A 150 -7.50 -13.56 -19.07
C LYS A 150 -6.99 -13.44 -17.62
N VAL A 151 -5.87 -14.09 -17.33
CA VAL A 151 -5.22 -13.97 -16.02
C VAL A 151 -4.70 -12.56 -15.79
N ALA A 152 -4.08 -11.94 -16.79
CA ALA A 152 -3.63 -10.55 -16.68
C ALA A 152 -4.79 -9.56 -16.47
N ALA A 153 -5.92 -9.76 -17.16
CA ALA A 153 -7.12 -8.95 -16.95
C ALA A 153 -7.74 -9.16 -15.55
N ALA A 154 -7.73 -10.40 -15.07
CA ALA A 154 -8.22 -10.73 -13.73
C ALA A 154 -7.36 -10.09 -12.63
N GLU A 155 -6.04 -10.15 -12.76
CA GLU A 155 -5.11 -9.48 -11.85
C GLU A 155 -5.32 -7.95 -11.87
N ALA A 156 -5.44 -7.34 -13.04
CA ALA A 156 -5.70 -5.90 -13.15
C ALA A 156 -6.99 -5.48 -12.45
N LYS A 157 -8.07 -6.28 -12.54
CA LYS A 157 -9.32 -6.05 -11.79
C LYS A 157 -9.13 -6.19 -10.29
N LEU A 158 -8.40 -7.20 -9.82
CA LEU A 158 -8.08 -7.37 -8.40
C LEU A 158 -7.28 -6.21 -7.83
N ILE A 159 -6.28 -5.72 -8.57
CA ILE A 159 -5.51 -4.52 -8.21
C ILE A 159 -6.44 -3.31 -8.10
N ARG A 160 -7.25 -3.06 -9.12
CA ARG A 160 -8.20 -1.93 -9.12
C ARG A 160 -9.20 -2.01 -7.97
N ALA A 161 -9.73 -3.20 -7.68
CA ALA A 161 -10.61 -3.45 -6.55
C ALA A 161 -9.91 -3.18 -5.21
N TYR A 162 -8.69 -3.69 -5.03
CA TYR A 162 -7.90 -3.50 -3.82
C TYR A 162 -7.58 -2.03 -3.57
N ASP A 163 -7.13 -1.32 -4.60
CA ASP A 163 -6.75 0.08 -4.47
C ASP A 163 -7.95 0.96 -4.08
N HIS A 164 -9.09 0.79 -4.74
CA HIS A 164 -10.30 1.50 -4.38
C HIS A 164 -10.83 1.08 -2.99
N PHE A 165 -10.63 -0.18 -2.58
CA PHE A 165 -10.97 -0.62 -1.24
C PHE A 165 -10.14 0.12 -0.17
N ILE A 166 -8.84 0.27 -0.36
CA ILE A 166 -8.01 1.05 0.56
C ILE A 166 -8.43 2.52 0.54
N LEU A 167 -8.56 3.12 -0.65
CA LEU A 167 -8.94 4.52 -0.81
C LEU A 167 -10.28 4.84 -0.12
N VAL A 168 -11.32 4.03 -0.32
CA VAL A 168 -12.63 4.32 0.28
C VAL A 168 -12.61 4.15 1.81
N ASN A 169 -11.83 3.21 2.33
CA ASN A 169 -11.74 3.00 3.79
C ASN A 169 -10.88 4.07 4.49
N VAL A 170 -9.93 4.69 3.80
CA VAL A 170 -9.09 5.76 4.37
C VAL A 170 -9.75 7.13 4.20
N PHE A 171 -10.39 7.39 3.04
CA PHE A 171 -10.86 8.75 2.68
C PHE A 171 -12.38 8.94 2.74
N SER A 172 -13.12 7.95 3.25
CA SER A 172 -14.58 8.01 3.39
C SER A 172 -15.02 7.45 4.75
N GLN A 173 -16.30 7.57 5.03
CA GLN A 173 -16.89 6.91 6.19
C GLN A 173 -16.88 5.39 6.03
N ALA A 174 -16.74 4.66 7.14
CA ALA A 174 -16.81 3.21 7.13
C ALA A 174 -18.16 2.73 6.56
N TYR A 175 -18.12 1.64 5.77
CA TYR A 175 -19.32 1.00 5.27
C TYR A 175 -20.21 0.52 6.42
N LYS A 176 -21.50 0.83 6.37
CA LYS A 176 -22.48 0.48 7.39
C LYS A 176 -23.43 -0.62 6.91
N ASP A 177 -24.24 -0.26 5.95
CA ASP A 177 -25.15 -1.10 5.21
C ASP A 177 -25.47 -0.40 3.87
N PRO A 178 -26.14 -1.04 2.89
CA PRO A 178 -26.39 -0.43 1.58
C PRO A 178 -27.13 0.91 1.64
N GLU A 179 -28.11 1.06 2.51
CA GLU A 179 -28.92 2.28 2.55
C GLU A 179 -28.26 3.42 3.32
N ALA A 180 -27.61 3.12 4.44
CA ALA A 180 -26.89 4.12 5.23
C ALA A 180 -25.67 4.64 4.47
N SER A 181 -24.94 3.76 3.79
CA SER A 181 -23.72 4.10 3.04
C SER A 181 -23.97 4.91 1.75
N LYS A 182 -25.19 4.98 1.26
CA LYS A 182 -25.59 5.92 0.18
C LYS A 182 -25.53 7.39 0.59
N LYS A 183 -25.54 7.67 1.89
CA LYS A 183 -25.50 9.05 2.44
C LYS A 183 -24.09 9.56 2.63
N ASP A 184 -23.11 8.68 2.63
CA ASP A 184 -21.70 9.00 2.88
C ASP A 184 -20.98 9.18 1.55
N ILE A 185 -20.18 10.26 1.43
CA ILE A 185 -19.42 10.56 0.22
C ILE A 185 -18.35 9.50 0.03
N GLY A 186 -18.26 8.92 -1.17
CA GLY A 186 -17.29 7.92 -1.56
C GLY A 186 -15.95 8.52 -2.06
N VAL A 187 -15.26 7.74 -2.89
CA VAL A 187 -14.08 8.16 -3.66
C VAL A 187 -14.33 7.93 -5.15
N PRO A 188 -13.68 8.66 -6.07
CA PRO A 188 -13.81 8.40 -7.49
C PRO A 188 -13.47 6.95 -7.83
N TYR A 189 -14.38 6.24 -8.49
CA TYR A 189 -14.08 4.90 -9.00
C TYR A 189 -13.67 4.98 -10.47
N VAL A 190 -12.36 4.96 -10.72
CA VAL A 190 -11.79 5.21 -12.05
C VAL A 190 -11.60 3.90 -12.80
N THR A 191 -12.24 3.78 -13.97
CA THR A 191 -12.26 2.55 -14.78
C THR A 191 -11.57 2.68 -16.13
N VAL A 192 -11.09 3.87 -16.46
CA VAL A 192 -10.41 4.17 -17.73
C VAL A 192 -9.08 4.87 -17.47
N PRO A 193 -8.08 4.70 -18.34
CA PRO A 193 -6.84 5.46 -18.23
C PRO A 193 -7.10 6.95 -18.44
N GLU A 194 -6.42 7.79 -17.64
CA GLU A 194 -6.44 9.24 -17.85
C GLU A 194 -5.48 9.64 -18.96
N THR A 195 -6.01 10.27 -19.99
CA THR A 195 -5.22 10.81 -21.11
C THR A 195 -5.07 12.33 -21.04
N ASN A 196 -5.88 12.99 -20.21
CA ASN A 196 -5.90 14.44 -20.05
C ASN A 196 -5.62 14.82 -18.61
N THR A 197 -4.95 15.96 -18.40
CA THR A 197 -4.71 16.53 -17.07
C THR A 197 -5.95 17.28 -16.57
N GLY A 198 -6.19 17.22 -15.25
CA GLY A 198 -7.25 18.02 -14.61
C GLY A 198 -8.68 17.50 -14.82
N VAL A 199 -8.83 16.23 -15.14
CA VAL A 199 -10.15 15.57 -15.20
C VAL A 199 -10.81 15.62 -13.83
N LYS A 200 -12.08 16.06 -13.80
CA LYS A 200 -12.88 16.07 -12.57
C LYS A 200 -13.72 14.82 -12.52
N TYR A 201 -13.57 14.06 -11.45
CA TYR A 201 -14.37 12.87 -11.19
C TYR A 201 -15.41 13.12 -10.11
N ASP A 202 -16.56 12.51 -10.26
CA ASP A 202 -17.54 12.40 -9.19
C ASP A 202 -17.05 11.36 -8.17
N ARG A 203 -17.18 11.69 -6.91
CA ARG A 203 -16.82 10.79 -5.81
C ARG A 203 -17.86 9.70 -5.60
N GLY A 204 -19.09 9.91 -6.04
CA GLY A 204 -20.21 9.03 -5.75
C GLY A 204 -20.45 8.88 -4.24
N ASN A 205 -20.99 7.76 -3.85
CA ASN A 205 -21.20 7.42 -2.43
C ASN A 205 -20.52 6.09 -2.07
N VAL A 206 -20.34 5.84 -0.77
CA VAL A 206 -19.64 4.66 -0.26
C VAL A 206 -20.28 3.36 -0.74
N ALA A 207 -21.63 3.27 -0.81
CA ALA A 207 -22.31 2.07 -1.27
C ALA A 207 -21.97 1.75 -2.74
N GLU A 208 -22.03 2.75 -3.63
CA GLU A 208 -21.69 2.60 -5.05
C GLU A 208 -20.22 2.18 -5.25
N VAL A 209 -19.30 2.75 -4.47
CA VAL A 209 -17.88 2.36 -4.52
C VAL A 209 -17.72 0.90 -4.11
N TYR A 210 -18.35 0.47 -3.02
CA TYR A 210 -18.31 -0.93 -2.57
C TYR A 210 -18.93 -1.90 -3.59
N ASP A 211 -20.00 -1.52 -4.27
CA ASP A 211 -20.61 -2.37 -5.30
C ASP A 211 -19.69 -2.52 -6.53
N LYS A 212 -19.01 -1.44 -6.96
CA LYS A 212 -18.01 -1.51 -8.04
C LYS A 212 -16.77 -2.31 -7.64
N ILE A 213 -16.29 -2.17 -6.39
CA ILE A 213 -15.21 -3.01 -5.85
C ILE A 213 -15.62 -4.47 -5.89
N GLN A 214 -16.83 -4.80 -5.44
CA GLN A 214 -17.35 -6.16 -5.47
C GLN A 214 -17.38 -6.73 -6.88
N GLN A 215 -17.85 -5.95 -7.86
CA GLN A 215 -17.89 -6.38 -9.25
C GLN A 215 -16.48 -6.73 -9.75
N ASP A 216 -15.50 -5.83 -9.60
CA ASP A 216 -14.12 -6.09 -10.04
C ASP A 216 -13.50 -7.27 -9.30
N LEU A 217 -13.76 -7.40 -7.99
CA LEU A 217 -13.28 -8.51 -7.17
C LEU A 217 -13.84 -9.86 -7.65
N GLU A 218 -15.16 -9.95 -7.88
CA GLU A 218 -15.81 -11.20 -8.31
C GLU A 218 -15.38 -11.58 -9.74
N GLU A 219 -15.27 -10.60 -10.63
CA GLU A 219 -14.76 -10.83 -11.99
C GLU A 219 -13.26 -11.22 -11.98
N GLY A 220 -12.46 -10.62 -11.10
CA GLY A 220 -11.06 -10.98 -10.90
C GLY A 220 -10.90 -12.39 -10.35
N LEU A 221 -11.67 -12.76 -9.32
CA LEU A 221 -11.68 -14.10 -8.75
C LEU A 221 -12.03 -15.20 -9.77
N ALA A 222 -12.96 -14.90 -10.69
CA ALA A 222 -13.36 -15.82 -11.73
C ALA A 222 -12.28 -16.10 -12.78
N GLY A 223 -11.31 -15.20 -12.94
CA GLY A 223 -10.29 -15.30 -13.98
C GLY A 223 -8.86 -15.52 -13.47
N ILE A 224 -8.61 -15.33 -12.17
CA ILE A 224 -7.25 -15.42 -11.62
C ILE A 224 -6.74 -16.86 -11.60
N SER A 225 -5.48 -17.03 -11.94
CA SER A 225 -4.74 -18.29 -11.77
C SER A 225 -3.24 -17.99 -11.61
N ASP A 226 -2.49 -18.97 -11.10
CA ASP A 226 -1.04 -18.82 -10.88
C ASP A 226 -0.21 -19.06 -12.16
N ALA A 227 -0.85 -19.14 -13.34
CA ALA A 227 -0.19 -19.53 -14.58
C ALA A 227 0.84 -18.53 -15.08
N ASN A 228 0.60 -17.23 -14.88
CA ASN A 228 1.47 -16.15 -15.38
C ASN A 228 2.75 -15.97 -14.54
N TYR A 229 2.76 -16.35 -13.27
CA TYR A 229 3.84 -16.01 -12.32
C TYR A 229 4.42 -17.24 -11.60
N ARG A 230 4.98 -18.17 -12.36
CA ARG A 230 5.52 -19.43 -11.82
C ARG A 230 6.75 -19.25 -10.93
N THR A 231 7.55 -18.21 -11.19
CA THR A 231 8.84 -18.01 -10.49
C THR A 231 8.69 -17.21 -9.19
N ALA A 232 7.77 -16.27 -9.14
CA ALA A 232 7.58 -15.38 -8.00
C ALA A 232 6.09 -15.04 -7.77
N PRO A 233 5.23 -16.04 -7.52
CA PRO A 233 3.78 -15.85 -7.51
C PRO A 233 3.31 -14.91 -6.39
N LYS A 234 4.06 -14.80 -5.30
CA LYS A 234 3.64 -14.00 -4.14
C LYS A 234 3.91 -12.49 -4.27
N TYR A 235 4.56 -12.05 -5.34
CA TYR A 235 4.67 -10.61 -5.65
C TYR A 235 3.52 -10.09 -6.52
N HIS A 236 2.51 -10.94 -6.76
CA HIS A 236 1.33 -10.68 -7.56
C HIS A 236 0.09 -11.20 -6.86
N PHE A 237 -1.07 -10.74 -7.30
CA PHE A 237 -2.30 -11.43 -6.95
C PHE A 237 -2.25 -12.85 -7.52
N ASN A 238 -2.16 -13.82 -6.63
CA ASN A 238 -2.34 -15.24 -6.88
C ASN A 238 -3.71 -15.66 -6.33
N VAL A 239 -4.12 -16.92 -6.57
CA VAL A 239 -5.44 -17.41 -6.17
C VAL A 239 -5.67 -17.24 -4.66
N ASN A 240 -4.69 -17.59 -3.81
CA ASN A 240 -4.84 -17.48 -2.36
C ASN A 240 -4.91 -16.02 -1.89
N ALA A 241 -4.08 -15.14 -2.46
CA ALA A 241 -4.11 -13.71 -2.14
C ALA A 241 -5.44 -13.07 -2.55
N ALA A 242 -6.01 -13.45 -3.70
CA ALA A 242 -7.31 -12.98 -4.16
C ALA A 242 -8.44 -13.40 -3.21
N HIS A 243 -8.46 -14.66 -2.77
CA HIS A 243 -9.44 -15.12 -1.78
C HIS A 243 -9.24 -14.47 -0.41
N ALA A 244 -8.00 -14.25 0.04
CA ALA A 244 -7.73 -13.55 1.30
C ALA A 244 -8.22 -12.08 1.24
N PHE A 245 -7.99 -11.40 0.11
CA PHE A 245 -8.53 -10.06 -0.10
C PHE A 245 -10.07 -10.08 -0.13
N ALA A 246 -10.69 -11.05 -0.78
CA ALA A 246 -12.13 -11.20 -0.80
C ALA A 246 -12.70 -11.41 0.62
N ALA A 247 -12.07 -12.24 1.43
CA ALA A 247 -12.47 -12.42 2.83
C ALA A 247 -12.42 -11.10 3.60
N ARG A 248 -11.34 -10.30 3.42
CA ARG A 248 -11.21 -8.97 4.02
C ARG A 248 -12.28 -7.99 3.51
N PHE A 249 -12.51 -7.93 2.22
CA PHE A 249 -13.54 -7.07 1.64
C PHE A 249 -14.93 -7.38 2.19
N TYR A 250 -15.31 -8.65 2.19
CA TYR A 250 -16.62 -9.06 2.71
C TYR A 250 -16.74 -8.89 4.23
N LEU A 251 -15.64 -8.96 4.99
CA LEU A 251 -15.63 -8.60 6.41
C LEU A 251 -16.03 -7.14 6.62
N PHE A 252 -15.47 -6.23 5.84
CA PHE A 252 -15.81 -4.81 5.87
C PHE A 252 -17.25 -4.56 5.38
N LYS A 253 -17.69 -5.30 4.37
CA LYS A 253 -19.08 -5.26 3.86
C LYS A 253 -20.06 -5.98 4.80
N ARG A 254 -19.59 -6.70 5.83
CA ARG A 254 -20.35 -7.46 6.83
C ARG A 254 -21.13 -8.65 6.25
N ASP A 255 -20.68 -9.19 5.13
CA ASP A 255 -21.16 -10.45 4.58
C ASP A 255 -20.34 -11.63 5.12
N TYR A 256 -20.63 -12.00 6.36
CA TYR A 256 -19.86 -13.02 7.08
C TYR A 256 -19.93 -14.40 6.43
N LYS A 257 -20.97 -14.70 5.64
CA LYS A 257 -21.06 -15.97 4.90
C LYS A 257 -19.96 -16.04 3.85
N LYS A 258 -19.80 -14.99 3.05
CA LYS A 258 -18.72 -14.91 2.06
C LYS A 258 -17.34 -14.81 2.71
N VAL A 259 -17.21 -14.18 3.89
CA VAL A 259 -15.95 -14.21 4.65
C VAL A 259 -15.51 -15.65 4.92
N ILE A 260 -16.41 -16.48 5.47
CA ILE A 260 -16.10 -17.88 5.78
C ILE A 260 -15.78 -18.67 4.51
N GLU A 261 -16.53 -18.47 3.43
CA GLU A 261 -16.30 -19.12 2.14
C GLU A 261 -14.90 -18.85 1.62
N HIS A 262 -14.50 -17.58 1.54
CA HIS A 262 -13.20 -17.19 1.02
C HIS A 262 -12.05 -17.50 1.97
N ALA A 263 -12.25 -17.39 3.29
CA ALA A 263 -11.25 -17.80 4.28
C ALA A 263 -10.99 -19.33 4.18
N ASN A 264 -12.04 -20.13 4.05
CA ASN A 264 -11.90 -21.59 3.88
C ASN A 264 -11.22 -21.97 2.56
N ALA A 265 -11.39 -21.18 1.49
CA ALA A 265 -10.68 -21.40 0.23
C ALA A 265 -9.15 -21.26 0.38
N VAL A 266 -8.68 -20.43 1.32
CA VAL A 266 -7.26 -20.24 1.63
C VAL A 266 -6.76 -21.22 2.67
N LEU A 267 -7.47 -21.31 3.81
CA LEU A 267 -7.01 -22.00 5.00
C LEU A 267 -7.39 -23.49 5.03
N GLY A 268 -8.36 -23.90 4.19
CA GLY A 268 -9.01 -25.19 4.35
C GLY A 268 -10.03 -25.21 5.50
N THR A 269 -10.61 -26.37 5.78
CA THR A 269 -11.66 -26.56 6.79
C THR A 269 -11.25 -27.49 7.93
N ASP A 270 -10.14 -28.20 7.77
CA ASP A 270 -9.63 -29.12 8.80
C ASP A 270 -8.48 -28.48 9.58
N SER A 271 -8.38 -28.85 10.86
CA SER A 271 -7.40 -28.28 11.78
C SER A 271 -5.95 -28.50 11.36
N ALA A 272 -5.62 -29.63 10.74
CA ALA A 272 -4.24 -29.94 10.36
C ALA A 272 -3.77 -28.99 9.23
N THR A 273 -4.63 -28.78 8.22
CA THR A 273 -4.37 -27.83 7.13
C THR A 273 -4.23 -26.41 7.68
N ILE A 274 -5.14 -25.98 8.57
CA ILE A 274 -5.07 -24.65 9.18
C ILE A 274 -3.76 -24.49 9.97
N TYR A 275 -3.40 -25.44 10.83
CA TYR A 275 -2.17 -25.38 11.62
C TYR A 275 -0.91 -25.33 10.74
N SER A 276 -0.89 -26.00 9.60
CA SER A 276 0.26 -25.98 8.68
C SER A 276 0.52 -24.63 8.03
N GLN A 277 -0.44 -23.72 8.09
CA GLN A 277 -0.35 -22.38 7.51
C GLN A 277 -0.10 -21.29 8.56
N LEU A 278 -0.10 -21.62 9.85
CA LEU A 278 0.24 -20.68 10.89
C LEU A 278 1.72 -20.29 10.79
N MET A 279 1.99 -19.05 11.16
CA MET A 279 3.37 -18.55 11.21
C MET A 279 4.16 -19.28 12.30
N ASP A 280 5.30 -19.83 11.93
CA ASP A 280 6.28 -20.35 12.89
C ASP A 280 7.07 -19.17 13.47
N TRP A 281 6.95 -18.98 14.77
CA TRP A 281 7.64 -17.92 15.51
C TRP A 281 9.04 -18.31 15.97
N ALA A 282 9.41 -19.60 15.94
CA ALA A 282 10.73 -20.06 16.41
C ALA A 282 11.92 -19.41 15.68
N PRO A 283 11.87 -19.12 14.35
CA PRO A 283 12.96 -18.44 13.67
C PRO A 283 13.26 -17.03 14.23
N PHE A 284 12.28 -16.37 14.83
CA PHE A 284 12.47 -15.04 15.40
C PHE A 284 13.33 -15.03 16.67
N ASP A 285 13.41 -16.14 17.40
CA ASP A 285 14.24 -16.27 18.61
C ASP A 285 15.73 -16.16 18.28
N SER A 286 16.13 -16.51 17.06
CA SER A 286 17.51 -16.43 16.59
C SER A 286 17.88 -15.07 15.98
N CYS A 287 16.92 -14.16 15.77
CA CYS A 287 17.17 -12.88 15.16
C CYS A 287 17.92 -11.93 16.11
N SER A 288 19.06 -11.40 15.65
CA SER A 288 19.91 -10.49 16.40
C SER A 288 19.87 -9.04 15.88
N SER A 289 19.33 -8.83 14.69
CA SER A 289 19.24 -7.52 14.05
C SER A 289 17.85 -7.30 13.42
N SER A 290 17.51 -6.03 13.15
CA SER A 290 16.30 -5.67 12.39
C SER A 290 16.26 -6.34 11.02
N GLY A 291 17.43 -6.43 10.36
CA GLY A 291 17.54 -7.10 9.07
C GLY A 291 17.23 -8.60 9.13
N ASP A 292 17.51 -9.27 10.24
CA ASP A 292 17.17 -10.69 10.40
C ASP A 292 15.67 -10.87 10.63
N TYR A 293 15.04 -10.00 11.46
CA TYR A 293 13.58 -9.98 11.61
C TYR A 293 12.88 -9.75 10.27
N ALA A 294 13.36 -8.78 9.48
CA ALA A 294 12.78 -8.48 8.18
C ALA A 294 12.87 -9.68 7.22
N LYS A 295 14.00 -10.42 7.21
CA LYS A 295 14.15 -11.63 6.38
C LYS A 295 13.14 -12.71 6.75
N VAL A 296 12.98 -12.97 8.05
CA VAL A 296 12.00 -13.99 8.52
C VAL A 296 10.58 -13.55 8.21
N TRP A 297 10.26 -12.28 8.44
CA TRP A 297 8.93 -11.74 8.21
C TRP A 297 8.53 -11.74 6.73
N GLN A 298 9.48 -11.39 5.85
CA GLN A 298 9.27 -11.27 4.41
C GLN A 298 9.64 -12.54 3.64
N ASP A 299 9.84 -13.68 4.32
CA ASP A 299 10.17 -14.92 3.63
C ASP A 299 9.01 -15.35 2.73
N PHE A 300 9.25 -15.26 1.43
CA PHE A 300 8.25 -15.60 0.44
C PHE A 300 7.93 -17.11 0.41
N ASN A 301 8.80 -17.97 0.96
CA ASN A 301 8.57 -19.41 1.10
C ASN A 301 7.65 -19.73 2.29
N SER A 302 7.49 -18.82 3.23
CA SER A 302 6.61 -19.03 4.37
C SER A 302 5.15 -19.18 3.95
N SER A 303 4.46 -20.21 4.46
CA SER A 303 3.06 -20.52 4.09
C SER A 303 2.08 -19.42 4.48
N ASN A 304 2.38 -18.65 5.52
CA ASN A 304 1.55 -17.54 5.98
C ASN A 304 1.63 -16.29 5.09
N ASN A 305 2.70 -16.12 4.30
CA ASN A 305 2.84 -15.02 3.37
C ASN A 305 2.11 -15.36 2.06
N LEU A 306 0.90 -14.84 1.89
CA LEU A 306 0.09 -15.07 0.70
C LEU A 306 0.45 -14.12 -0.43
N MET A 307 0.82 -12.88 -0.09
CA MET A 307 1.26 -11.85 -1.04
C MET A 307 2.21 -10.89 -0.32
N ILE A 308 3.23 -10.43 -1.03
CA ILE A 308 4.24 -9.49 -0.54
C ILE A 308 4.24 -8.27 -1.46
N MET A 309 3.90 -7.11 -0.91
CA MET A 309 4.00 -5.83 -1.62
C MET A 309 5.14 -5.00 -1.03
N GLY A 310 5.99 -4.46 -1.91
CA GLY A 310 7.01 -3.49 -1.51
C GLY A 310 6.41 -2.08 -1.48
N THR A 311 6.42 -1.44 -0.32
CA THR A 311 5.94 -0.07 -0.17
C THR A 311 7.01 0.84 0.41
N TYR A 312 6.99 2.12 0.03
CA TYR A 312 7.81 3.14 0.65
C TYR A 312 7.10 3.71 1.87
N SER A 313 7.76 3.68 3.02
CA SER A 313 7.25 4.29 4.24
C SER A 313 8.38 4.76 5.15
N ASN A 314 8.15 5.88 5.82
CA ASN A 314 8.99 6.41 6.88
C ASN A 314 8.44 6.07 8.29
N ILE A 315 7.50 5.13 8.40
CA ILE A 315 6.83 4.78 9.66
C ILE A 315 7.82 4.58 10.82
N MET A 316 8.96 3.96 10.55
CA MET A 316 10.02 3.79 11.55
C MET A 316 10.59 5.12 12.05
N ARG A 317 10.71 6.13 11.16
CA ARG A 317 11.18 7.46 11.55
C ARG A 317 10.14 8.23 12.33
N HIS A 318 8.87 8.15 11.92
CA HIS A 318 7.76 8.74 12.66
C HIS A 318 7.65 8.15 14.07
N ALA A 319 7.86 6.84 14.22
CA ALA A 319 7.78 6.11 15.48
C ALA A 319 9.03 6.25 16.38
N LEU A 320 10.13 6.86 15.92
CA LEU A 320 11.42 6.92 16.64
C LEU A 320 11.57 8.16 17.52
N GLY A 321 10.98 8.17 18.71
CA GLY A 321 11.31 9.18 19.73
C GLY A 321 10.73 10.57 19.49
N TYR A 322 9.79 10.70 18.58
CA TYR A 322 9.06 11.92 18.32
C TYR A 322 7.75 12.00 19.12
N ARG A 323 7.03 13.11 18.97
CA ARG A 323 5.82 13.42 19.72
C ARG A 323 4.76 12.32 19.65
N PHE A 324 4.58 11.71 18.47
CA PHE A 324 3.57 10.67 18.20
C PHE A 324 4.18 9.27 18.09
N ALA A 325 5.27 9.01 18.77
CA ALA A 325 5.86 7.68 18.79
C ALA A 325 5.00 6.68 19.60
N LEU A 326 5.20 5.38 19.34
CA LEU A 326 4.63 4.28 20.13
C LEU A 326 5.27 4.21 21.52
N VAL A 327 5.22 5.30 22.26
CA VAL A 327 5.74 5.44 23.63
C VAL A 327 4.65 6.02 24.50
N GLY A 328 4.66 5.68 25.77
CA GLY A 328 3.72 6.23 26.73
C GLY A 328 2.64 5.25 27.14
N GLN A 329 1.49 5.75 27.51
CA GLN A 329 0.44 5.00 28.20
C GLN A 329 -0.07 3.76 27.47
N PRO A 330 -0.35 3.77 26.15
CA PRO A 330 -0.79 2.58 25.44
C PRO A 330 0.25 1.46 25.45
N ALA A 331 1.52 1.77 25.24
CA ALA A 331 2.58 0.77 25.31
C ALA A 331 2.67 0.20 26.73
N ARG A 332 2.62 1.05 27.75
CA ARG A 332 2.67 0.64 29.14
C ARG A 332 1.45 -0.19 29.54
N ASP A 333 0.25 0.30 29.29
CA ASP A 333 -0.98 -0.26 29.82
C ASP A 333 -1.47 -1.49 29.04
N VAL A 334 -1.21 -1.56 27.74
CA VAL A 334 -1.66 -2.66 26.88
C VAL A 334 -0.55 -3.67 26.63
N ILE A 335 0.60 -3.21 26.18
CA ILE A 335 1.68 -4.12 25.74
C ILE A 335 2.42 -4.70 26.95
N PHE A 336 2.73 -3.86 27.96
CA PHE A 336 3.56 -4.27 29.10
C PHE A 336 2.78 -4.83 30.30
N HIS A 337 1.51 -4.44 30.50
CA HIS A 337 0.70 -4.95 31.61
C HIS A 337 -0.06 -6.24 31.31
N SER A 338 -0.34 -6.55 30.06
CA SER A 338 -1.16 -7.70 29.70
C SER A 338 -0.41 -9.04 29.69
N SER A 339 0.91 -9.06 29.77
CA SER A 339 1.72 -10.28 29.72
C SER A 339 2.47 -10.53 31.01
N PRO A 340 2.30 -11.70 31.68
CA PRO A 340 3.10 -12.10 32.83
C PRO A 340 4.61 -12.13 32.54
N MET A 341 4.99 -12.34 31.30
CA MET A 341 6.37 -12.34 30.83
C MET A 341 7.02 -10.97 30.96
N TRP A 342 6.26 -9.89 30.79
CA TRP A 342 6.76 -8.53 30.91
C TRP A 342 6.97 -8.06 32.35
N GLN A 343 6.19 -8.57 33.29
CA GLN A 343 6.40 -8.28 34.70
C GLN A 343 7.75 -8.81 35.19
N SER A 344 8.23 -9.92 34.64
CA SER A 344 9.56 -10.47 34.89
C SER A 344 10.67 -9.65 34.25
N TYR A 345 10.44 -9.11 33.06
CA TYR A 345 11.41 -8.29 32.32
C TYR A 345 11.46 -6.83 32.78
N ALA A 346 10.41 -6.30 33.36
CA ALA A 346 10.40 -4.97 33.97
C ALA A 346 11.45 -4.82 35.10
N ALA A 347 11.84 -5.94 35.72
CA ALA A 347 12.91 -5.96 36.68
C ALA A 347 14.33 -5.94 36.08
N ASN A 348 14.48 -6.16 34.75
CA ASN A 348 15.76 -6.14 34.07
C ASN A 348 15.65 -5.55 32.65
N PRO A 349 15.72 -4.21 32.52
CA PRO A 349 15.55 -3.49 31.25
C PRO A 349 16.58 -3.84 30.17
N SER A 350 17.69 -4.47 30.51
CA SER A 350 18.71 -4.89 29.53
C SER A 350 18.32 -6.11 28.68
N CYS A 351 17.23 -6.80 29.03
CA CYS A 351 16.75 -7.99 28.31
C CYS A 351 15.81 -7.69 27.15
N LEU A 352 15.37 -6.44 26.97
CA LEU A 352 14.55 -6.03 25.86
C LEU A 352 15.42 -5.74 24.63
N VAL A 353 15.48 -6.73 23.78
CA VAL A 353 16.35 -6.80 22.61
C VAL A 353 16.20 -5.57 21.73
N GLY A 354 17.20 -4.67 21.78
CA GLY A 354 17.46 -3.61 20.80
C GLY A 354 16.60 -2.34 20.85
N GLY A 355 15.74 -2.21 21.84
CA GLY A 355 15.15 -0.93 22.21
C GLY A 355 15.68 -0.50 23.58
N TYR A 356 15.91 0.77 23.77
CA TYR A 356 16.23 1.28 25.09
C TYR A 356 14.92 1.56 25.81
N LEU A 357 14.57 0.67 26.74
CA LEU A 357 13.58 1.01 27.75
C LEU A 357 14.31 1.83 28.80
N PHE A 358 14.03 3.10 28.93
CA PHE A 358 14.49 3.84 30.09
C PHE A 358 13.41 3.91 31.13
N TRP A 359 13.81 3.56 32.30
CA TRP A 359 12.99 3.84 33.47
C TRP A 359 13.26 5.27 33.92
N THR A 360 12.21 6.10 33.90
CA THR A 360 12.31 7.50 34.37
C THR A 360 12.09 7.65 35.86
N GLY A 361 12.05 6.51 36.61
CA GLY A 361 11.75 6.48 38.04
C GLY A 361 10.29 6.18 38.37
N GLU A 362 9.38 6.46 37.47
CA GLU A 362 7.93 6.18 37.61
C GLU A 362 7.28 5.71 36.32
N ASP A 363 7.96 5.85 35.16
CA ASP A 363 7.47 5.46 33.82
C ASP A 363 8.58 4.82 32.98
N TYR A 364 8.19 3.93 32.07
CA TYR A 364 9.08 3.35 31.08
C TYR A 364 8.96 4.13 29.78
N GLY A 365 10.02 4.83 29.40
CA GLY A 365 10.18 5.40 28.08
C GLY A 365 10.81 4.37 27.13
N TYR A 366 10.33 4.27 25.94
CA TYR A 366 10.84 3.34 24.94
C TYR A 366 11.39 4.07 23.71
N THR A 367 12.65 3.81 23.33
CA THR A 367 13.14 4.21 22.02
C THR A 367 12.85 3.09 21.05
N ALA A 368 11.96 3.37 20.13
CA ALA A 368 11.38 2.44 19.19
C ALA A 368 12.42 1.86 18.22
N GLY A 369 13.20 0.86 18.63
CA GLY A 369 13.98 0.08 17.68
C GLY A 369 13.24 -1.15 17.17
N LYS A 370 12.70 -1.95 18.07
CA LYS A 370 12.24 -3.30 17.69
C LYS A 370 10.76 -3.61 17.94
N ILE A 371 9.98 -2.78 18.65
CA ILE A 371 8.53 -3.01 18.72
C ILE A 371 7.87 -2.64 17.39
N ALA A 372 8.27 -1.55 16.74
CA ALA A 372 7.72 -1.18 15.44
C ALA A 372 7.98 -2.26 14.36
N GLU A 373 9.09 -3.00 14.46
CA GLU A 373 9.38 -4.12 13.58
C GLU A 373 8.51 -5.36 13.84
N ARG A 374 7.99 -5.54 15.06
CA ARG A 374 7.06 -6.63 15.40
C ARG A 374 5.61 -6.33 15.02
N PHE A 375 5.28 -5.09 14.76
CA PHE A 375 3.93 -4.65 14.37
C PHE A 375 3.84 -4.18 12.91
N GLN A 376 4.87 -4.41 12.08
CA GLN A 376 4.74 -4.22 10.64
C GLN A 376 3.88 -5.34 10.07
N TYR A 377 2.66 -4.98 9.72
CA TYR A 377 1.70 -5.83 9.02
C TYR A 377 2.02 -5.92 7.53
#